data_44f1bdcf33eca663d1d289c64eac551b
#
_entry.id   44f1bdcf33eca663d1d289c64eac551b
#
_cell.length_a   1.000
_cell.length_b   1.000
_cell.length_c   1.000
_cell.angle_alpha   90.00
_cell.angle_beta   90.00
_cell.angle_gamma   90.00
#
_symmetry.space_group_name_H-M   'P 1'
#
loop_
_entity.id
_entity.type
_entity.pdbx_description
1 polymer ?
#
loop_
_entity_poly.entity_id
_entity_poly.type
_entity_poly.pdbx_seq_one_letter_code
_entity_poly.pdbx_strand_id
1 'polypeptide(L)'
;FMTAAVGVVIIGGIQRIAQTAEKIVPTMCAIYVVACLFVLGSYFEAIPSAFATIFDGAFGTTAAFGGFIGVLVQGFKRAAFSNEAGGGSAAIAHSAARTEFPVREGIVALLEPFIDTIVVCTMTGLVIVITGAYNPETLVGGEAVYAPFLDNANGAGLTSTAFGSVISWFPYVLSIAVMLFAFSTMISWSYYGERCWAYLFGDGSSMLYRILFLLMAFLGSIITSQNILDFGDLMILGMAFPNVLGLYFLSGGVKKDLVSYMDSLKKG
;
A
#
# COMPACT_ATOMS: atom_id res chain seq x y z
N PHE A 1 -15.02 16.21 -4.95
CA PHE A 1 -15.43 15.73 -3.64
C PHE A 1 -14.21 15.32 -2.80
N MET A 2 -13.37 14.40 -3.29
CA MET A 2 -12.21 13.84 -2.59
C MET A 2 -11.26 14.93 -2.07
N THR A 3 -10.85 15.88 -2.92
CA THR A 3 -9.97 17.00 -2.55
C THR A 3 -10.55 17.86 -1.41
N ALA A 4 -11.85 18.12 -1.43
CA ALA A 4 -12.50 18.87 -0.36
C ALA A 4 -12.49 18.09 0.96
N ALA A 5 -12.78 16.79 0.91
CA ALA A 5 -12.74 15.92 2.09
C ALA A 5 -11.33 15.84 2.69
N VAL A 6 -10.31 15.67 1.84
CA VAL A 6 -8.90 15.70 2.24
C VAL A 6 -8.55 17.05 2.89
N GLY A 7 -8.96 18.16 2.27
CA GLY A 7 -8.72 19.50 2.79
C GLY A 7 -9.24 19.72 4.20
N VAL A 8 -10.46 19.26 4.49
CA VAL A 8 -11.06 19.37 5.83
C VAL A 8 -10.22 18.65 6.89
N VAL A 9 -9.61 17.52 6.52
CA VAL A 9 -8.79 16.73 7.46
C VAL A 9 -7.40 17.33 7.62
N ILE A 10 -6.68 17.60 6.52
CA ILE A 10 -5.28 18.04 6.59
C ILE A 10 -5.10 19.43 7.20
N ILE A 11 -6.08 20.34 7.05
CA ILE A 11 -6.05 21.66 7.71
C ILE A 11 -6.05 21.48 9.24
N GLY A 12 -6.67 20.42 9.76
CA GLY A 12 -6.67 20.10 11.19
C GLY A 12 -5.35 19.49 11.73
N GLY A 13 -4.37 19.24 10.85
CA GLY A 13 -3.04 18.71 11.20
C GLY A 13 -3.05 17.26 11.62
N ILE A 14 -1.89 16.79 12.14
CA ILE A 14 -1.62 15.35 12.40
C ILE A 14 -2.65 14.69 13.32
N GLN A 15 -3.19 15.40 14.31
CA GLN A 15 -4.17 14.82 15.23
C GLN A 15 -5.47 14.44 14.52
N ARG A 16 -5.95 15.28 13.59
CA ARG A 16 -7.13 14.98 12.79
C ARG A 16 -6.87 13.85 11.79
N ILE A 17 -5.69 13.84 11.18
CA ILE A 17 -5.25 12.78 10.28
C ILE A 17 -5.28 11.45 11.03
N ALA A 18 -4.63 11.36 12.18
CA ALA A 18 -4.59 10.15 12.99
C ALA A 18 -5.98 9.67 13.43
N GLN A 19 -6.83 10.57 13.96
CA GLN A 19 -8.19 10.22 14.38
C GLN A 19 -9.08 9.74 13.23
N THR A 20 -8.87 10.27 12.03
CA THR A 20 -9.61 9.87 10.84
C THR A 20 -9.14 8.49 10.36
N ALA A 21 -7.83 8.29 10.27
CA ALA A 21 -7.23 7.03 9.85
C ALA A 21 -7.57 5.88 10.83
N GLU A 22 -7.48 6.13 12.15
CA GLU A 22 -7.82 5.16 13.19
C GLU A 22 -9.23 4.56 13.05
N LYS A 23 -10.19 5.34 12.58
CA LYS A 23 -11.57 4.89 12.39
C LYS A 23 -11.81 4.22 11.03
N ILE A 24 -11.23 4.77 9.98
CA ILE A 24 -11.49 4.33 8.60
C ILE A 24 -10.71 3.07 8.28
N VAL A 25 -9.39 3.05 8.56
CA VAL A 25 -8.50 1.99 8.10
C VAL A 25 -8.87 0.61 8.64
N PRO A 26 -9.10 0.40 9.95
CA PRO A 26 -9.45 -0.93 10.45
C PRO A 26 -10.77 -1.45 9.86
N THR A 27 -11.76 -0.57 9.70
CA THR A 27 -13.07 -0.96 9.17
C THR A 27 -12.99 -1.41 7.71
N MET A 28 -12.31 -0.62 6.87
CA MET A 28 -12.16 -1.00 5.45
C MET A 28 -11.30 -2.25 5.28
N CYS A 29 -10.21 -2.40 6.06
CA CYS A 29 -9.39 -3.60 6.03
C CYS A 29 -10.17 -4.83 6.47
N ALA A 30 -10.98 -4.73 7.54
CA ALA A 30 -11.80 -5.84 8.00
C ALA A 30 -12.80 -6.30 6.92
N ILE A 31 -13.51 -5.39 6.28
CA ILE A 31 -14.45 -5.70 5.18
C ILE A 31 -13.71 -6.39 4.04
N TYR A 32 -12.55 -5.89 3.66
CA TYR A 32 -11.75 -6.45 2.58
C TYR A 32 -11.25 -7.86 2.90
N VAL A 33 -10.69 -8.06 4.09
CA VAL A 33 -10.19 -9.37 4.56
C VAL A 33 -11.32 -10.40 4.62
N VAL A 34 -12.49 -10.02 5.15
CA VAL A 34 -13.65 -10.93 5.20
C VAL A 34 -14.08 -11.34 3.80
N ALA A 35 -14.09 -10.43 2.84
CA ALA A 35 -14.42 -10.76 1.45
C ALA A 35 -13.37 -11.69 0.82
N CYS A 36 -12.07 -11.42 1.04
CA CYS A 36 -11.01 -12.34 0.60
C CYS A 36 -11.19 -13.73 1.17
N LEU A 37 -11.44 -13.83 2.48
CA LEU A 37 -11.64 -15.13 3.15
C LEU A 37 -12.89 -15.86 2.62
N PHE A 38 -13.94 -15.13 2.28
CA PHE A 38 -15.13 -15.72 1.68
C PHE A 38 -14.82 -16.32 0.30
N VAL A 39 -14.13 -15.57 -0.57
CA VAL A 39 -13.74 -16.06 -1.91
C VAL A 39 -12.80 -17.26 -1.78
N LEU A 40 -11.76 -17.15 -0.96
CA LEU A 40 -10.79 -18.24 -0.76
C LEU A 40 -11.44 -19.48 -0.13
N GLY A 41 -12.38 -19.28 0.79
CA GLY A 41 -13.16 -20.37 1.38
C GLY A 41 -14.08 -21.07 0.37
N SER A 42 -14.68 -20.30 -0.55
CA SER A 42 -15.53 -20.85 -1.62
C SER A 42 -14.74 -21.69 -2.64
N TYR A 43 -13.46 -21.42 -2.80
CA TYR A 43 -12.53 -22.09 -3.73
C TYR A 43 -11.35 -22.74 -3.01
N PHE A 44 -11.58 -23.28 -1.82
CA PHE A 44 -10.50 -23.79 -0.96
C PHE A 44 -9.63 -24.86 -1.66
N GLU A 45 -10.23 -25.72 -2.46
CA GLU A 45 -9.51 -26.75 -3.20
C GLU A 45 -8.60 -26.18 -4.31
N ALA A 46 -8.86 -24.97 -4.78
CA ALA A 46 -8.05 -24.32 -5.81
C ALA A 46 -6.82 -23.58 -5.22
N ILE A 47 -6.73 -23.41 -3.90
CA ILE A 47 -5.62 -22.67 -3.27
C ILE A 47 -4.24 -23.30 -3.59
N PRO A 48 -4.05 -24.63 -3.43
CA PRO A 48 -2.75 -25.23 -3.76
C PRO A 48 -2.33 -25.06 -5.23
N SER A 49 -3.29 -25.20 -6.16
CA SER A 49 -3.02 -25.02 -7.59
C SER A 49 -2.73 -23.54 -7.93
N ALA A 50 -3.36 -22.59 -7.24
CA ALA A 50 -3.06 -21.17 -7.41
C ALA A 50 -1.62 -20.84 -6.97
N PHE A 51 -1.17 -21.38 -5.84
CA PHE A 51 0.23 -21.25 -5.44
C PHE A 51 1.18 -21.89 -6.48
N ALA A 52 0.87 -23.09 -6.96
CA ALA A 52 1.67 -23.71 -8.01
C ALA A 52 1.77 -22.83 -9.26
N THR A 53 0.66 -22.25 -9.71
CA THR A 53 0.62 -21.30 -10.85
C THR A 53 1.50 -20.07 -10.61
N ILE A 54 1.49 -19.50 -9.40
CA ILE A 54 2.34 -18.37 -9.04
C ILE A 54 3.84 -18.76 -9.09
N PHE A 55 4.19 -19.91 -8.51
CA PHE A 55 5.58 -20.39 -8.51
C PHE A 55 6.05 -20.77 -9.92
N ASP A 56 5.23 -21.43 -10.70
CA ASP A 56 5.56 -21.79 -12.10
C ASP A 56 5.69 -20.53 -12.97
N GLY A 57 4.86 -19.51 -12.75
CA GLY A 57 4.99 -18.23 -13.44
C GLY A 57 6.24 -17.45 -13.08
N ALA A 58 6.73 -17.60 -11.84
CA ALA A 58 7.93 -16.92 -11.37
C ALA A 58 9.23 -17.65 -11.75
N PHE A 59 9.24 -18.99 -11.70
CA PHE A 59 10.43 -19.81 -11.79
C PHE A 59 10.40 -20.86 -12.93
N GLY A 60 9.28 -20.95 -13.66
CA GLY A 60 9.12 -21.90 -14.77
C GLY A 60 10.06 -21.66 -15.94
N THR A 61 10.29 -22.68 -16.74
CA THR A 61 11.25 -22.66 -17.85
C THR A 61 10.91 -21.65 -18.96
N THR A 62 9.66 -21.33 -19.14
CA THR A 62 9.17 -20.28 -20.07
C THR A 62 9.44 -18.86 -19.56
N ALA A 63 9.61 -18.72 -18.26
CA ALA A 63 9.95 -17.46 -17.60
C ALA A 63 11.46 -17.22 -17.49
N ALA A 64 12.29 -18.12 -18.01
CA ALA A 64 13.68 -18.36 -17.61
C ALA A 64 14.66 -17.18 -17.69
N PHE A 65 14.39 -16.09 -18.38
CA PHE A 65 15.29 -14.93 -18.34
C PHE A 65 14.55 -13.59 -18.28
N GLY A 66 13.52 -13.36 -19.08
CA GLY A 66 12.73 -12.14 -19.07
C GLY A 66 11.67 -12.14 -17.97
N GLY A 67 11.07 -13.29 -17.69
CA GLY A 67 10.02 -13.45 -16.68
C GLY A 67 10.54 -13.29 -15.26
N PHE A 68 11.63 -13.95 -14.88
CA PHE A 68 12.17 -13.86 -13.52
C PHE A 68 12.59 -12.44 -13.15
N ILE A 69 13.36 -11.77 -14.01
CA ILE A 69 13.82 -10.40 -13.76
C ILE A 69 12.62 -9.44 -13.76
N GLY A 70 11.69 -9.59 -14.69
CA GLY A 70 10.49 -8.76 -14.75
C GLY A 70 9.61 -8.92 -13.50
N VAL A 71 9.36 -10.14 -13.05
CA VAL A 71 8.60 -10.43 -11.82
C VAL A 71 9.33 -9.89 -10.59
N LEU A 72 10.67 -10.06 -10.51
CA LEU A 72 11.48 -9.54 -9.42
C LEU A 72 11.39 -8.01 -9.33
N VAL A 73 11.58 -7.31 -10.46
CA VAL A 73 11.51 -5.83 -10.51
C VAL A 73 10.11 -5.35 -10.15
N GLN A 74 9.05 -5.94 -10.70
CA GLN A 74 7.68 -5.57 -10.38
C GLN A 74 7.32 -5.90 -8.93
N GLY A 75 7.76 -7.04 -8.41
CA GLY A 75 7.56 -7.44 -7.02
C GLY A 75 8.18 -6.44 -6.05
N PHE A 76 9.44 -6.08 -6.23
CA PHE A 76 10.10 -5.07 -5.40
C PHE A 76 9.45 -3.70 -5.52
N LYS A 77 9.14 -3.27 -6.75
CA LYS A 77 8.46 -2.00 -7.00
C LYS A 77 7.14 -1.95 -6.23
N ARG A 78 6.28 -2.94 -6.37
CA ARG A 78 4.96 -2.96 -5.72
C ARG A 78 5.04 -3.15 -4.20
N ALA A 79 5.95 -3.96 -3.69
CA ALA A 79 6.15 -4.11 -2.25
C ALA A 79 6.59 -2.79 -1.60
N ALA A 80 7.53 -2.06 -2.20
CA ALA A 80 7.96 -0.76 -1.68
C ALA A 80 6.83 0.27 -1.63
N PHE A 81 5.85 0.18 -2.54
CA PHE A 81 4.66 1.04 -2.54
C PHE A 81 3.62 0.63 -1.50
N SER A 82 3.47 -0.68 -1.27
CA SER A 82 2.42 -1.22 -0.42
C SER A 82 2.68 -0.94 1.06
N ASN A 83 3.84 -1.35 1.57
CA ASN A 83 4.17 -1.29 3.00
C ASN A 83 5.17 -0.18 3.36
N GLU A 84 5.64 0.61 2.36
CA GLU A 84 6.56 1.74 2.54
C GLU A 84 7.88 1.39 3.27
N ALA A 85 8.13 0.13 3.60
CA ALA A 85 9.32 -0.31 4.32
C ALA A 85 10.58 -0.07 3.47
N GLY A 86 11.51 0.68 4.03
CA GLY A 86 12.72 1.09 3.32
C GLY A 86 12.54 2.30 2.40
N GLY A 87 11.31 2.76 2.13
CA GLY A 87 11.02 3.93 1.32
C GLY A 87 11.40 5.26 1.99
N GLY A 88 11.34 5.32 3.32
CA GLY A 88 11.64 6.51 4.11
C GLY A 88 10.40 7.19 4.71
N SER A 89 9.22 7.03 4.11
CA SER A 89 7.95 7.56 4.60
C SER A 89 7.51 6.91 5.90
N ALA A 90 7.70 5.60 6.07
CA ALA A 90 7.40 4.88 7.29
C ALA A 90 8.10 5.50 8.51
N ALA A 91 9.37 5.93 8.39
CA ALA A 91 10.10 6.60 9.46
C ALA A 91 9.43 7.93 9.88
N ILE A 92 8.86 8.67 8.92
CA ILE A 92 8.13 9.93 9.20
C ILE A 92 6.82 9.63 9.93
N ALA A 93 6.08 8.60 9.50
CA ALA A 93 4.83 8.18 10.13
C ALA A 93 5.05 7.78 11.58
N HIS A 94 5.96 6.84 11.82
CA HIS A 94 6.24 6.28 13.15
C HIS A 94 6.92 7.27 14.10
N SER A 95 7.63 8.29 13.57
CA SER A 95 8.20 9.36 14.39
C SER A 95 7.15 10.20 15.13
N ALA A 96 5.89 10.18 14.69
CA ALA A 96 4.78 10.86 15.35
C ALA A 96 4.26 10.10 16.57
N ALA A 97 4.66 8.85 16.79
CA ALA A 97 4.22 8.03 17.91
C ALA A 97 4.76 8.56 19.25
N ARG A 98 3.91 8.53 20.26
CA ARG A 98 4.25 8.95 21.60
C ARG A 98 4.72 7.76 22.43
N THR A 99 6.03 7.59 22.57
CA THR A 99 6.63 6.46 23.29
C THR A 99 7.86 6.89 24.09
N GLU A 100 8.10 6.23 25.21
CA GLU A 100 9.33 6.41 26.01
C GLU A 100 10.54 5.70 25.38
N PHE A 101 10.28 4.63 24.64
CA PHE A 101 11.30 3.82 23.97
C PHE A 101 11.06 3.82 22.45
N PRO A 102 11.82 4.58 21.66
CA PRO A 102 11.66 4.61 20.21
C PRO A 102 11.71 3.23 19.54
N VAL A 103 12.54 2.33 20.06
CA VAL A 103 12.66 0.96 19.55
C VAL A 103 11.37 0.15 19.70
N ARG A 104 10.52 0.48 20.68
CA ARG A 104 9.21 -0.15 20.85
C ARG A 104 8.30 0.14 19.65
N GLU A 105 8.31 1.37 19.18
CA GLU A 105 7.58 1.75 17.97
C GLU A 105 8.16 1.04 16.73
N GLY A 106 9.49 0.93 16.64
CA GLY A 106 10.12 0.16 15.57
C GLY A 106 9.70 -1.32 15.53
N ILE A 107 9.48 -1.94 16.70
CA ILE A 107 8.97 -3.32 16.77
C ILE A 107 7.52 -3.39 16.28
N VAL A 108 6.68 -2.42 16.65
CA VAL A 108 5.29 -2.34 16.16
C VAL A 108 5.26 -2.14 14.64
N ALA A 109 6.13 -1.30 14.11
CA ALA A 109 6.25 -1.04 12.67
C ALA A 109 6.58 -2.30 11.84
N LEU A 110 7.20 -3.33 12.43
CA LEU A 110 7.45 -4.60 11.74
C LEU A 110 6.15 -5.37 11.40
N LEU A 111 5.04 -5.09 12.09
CA LEU A 111 3.76 -5.74 11.81
C LEU A 111 3.14 -5.24 10.50
N GLU A 112 3.43 -4.00 10.10
CA GLU A 112 2.86 -3.41 8.89
C GLU A 112 3.23 -4.18 7.61
N PRO A 113 4.51 -4.42 7.28
CA PRO A 113 4.88 -5.22 6.13
C PRO A 113 4.36 -6.65 6.18
N PHE A 114 4.26 -7.23 7.37
CA PHE A 114 3.72 -8.58 7.55
C PHE A 114 2.22 -8.62 7.23
N ILE A 115 1.43 -7.75 7.84
CA ILE A 115 -0.04 -7.73 7.64
C ILE A 115 -0.36 -7.31 6.21
N ASP A 116 0.24 -6.25 5.71
CA ASP A 116 -0.04 -5.72 4.38
C ASP A 116 0.41 -6.69 3.28
N THR A 117 1.69 -7.03 3.25
CA THR A 117 2.27 -7.77 2.12
C THR A 117 2.08 -9.28 2.26
N ILE A 118 2.40 -9.87 3.42
CA ILE A 118 2.31 -11.33 3.59
C ILE A 118 0.85 -11.79 3.69
N VAL A 119 -0.02 -11.02 4.38
CA VAL A 119 -1.41 -11.45 4.55
C VAL A 119 -2.30 -10.87 3.46
N VAL A 120 -2.47 -9.56 3.40
CA VAL A 120 -3.48 -8.92 2.54
C VAL A 120 -3.14 -9.05 1.05
N CYS A 121 -1.90 -8.74 0.65
CA CYS A 121 -1.49 -8.85 -0.75
C CYS A 121 -1.49 -10.30 -1.24
N THR A 122 -1.11 -11.27 -0.39
CA THR A 122 -1.18 -12.69 -0.75
C THR A 122 -2.63 -13.13 -0.96
N MET A 123 -3.56 -12.75 -0.07
CA MET A 123 -4.99 -13.06 -0.26
C MET A 123 -5.52 -12.46 -1.57
N THR A 124 -5.20 -11.21 -1.86
CA THR A 124 -5.59 -10.54 -3.12
C THR A 124 -5.03 -11.27 -4.34
N GLY A 125 -3.73 -11.59 -4.30
CA GLY A 125 -3.07 -12.34 -5.38
C GLY A 125 -3.73 -13.70 -5.63
N LEU A 126 -4.05 -14.43 -4.56
CA LEU A 126 -4.75 -15.72 -4.67
C LEU A 126 -6.16 -15.56 -5.26
N VAL A 127 -6.93 -14.53 -4.86
CA VAL A 127 -8.24 -14.25 -5.47
C VAL A 127 -8.09 -14.00 -6.97
N ILE A 128 -7.13 -13.18 -7.39
CA ILE A 128 -6.88 -12.87 -8.81
C ILE A 128 -6.50 -14.14 -9.59
N VAL A 129 -5.65 -15.00 -9.01
CA VAL A 129 -5.21 -16.24 -9.68
C VAL A 129 -6.33 -17.28 -9.74
N ILE A 130 -7.06 -17.49 -8.65
CA ILE A 130 -8.17 -18.45 -8.56
C ILE A 130 -9.31 -18.07 -9.51
N THR A 131 -9.63 -16.78 -9.63
CA THR A 131 -10.68 -16.31 -10.56
C THR A 131 -10.19 -16.24 -12.01
N GLY A 132 -8.89 -16.45 -12.27
CA GLY A 132 -8.29 -16.34 -13.60
C GLY A 132 -8.20 -14.91 -14.14
N ALA A 133 -8.37 -13.91 -13.27
CA ALA A 133 -8.41 -12.49 -13.68
C ALA A 133 -7.08 -11.98 -14.27
N TYR A 134 -5.99 -12.68 -14.07
CA TYR A 134 -4.69 -12.38 -14.69
C TYR A 134 -4.61 -12.74 -16.17
N ASN A 135 -5.54 -13.55 -16.68
CA ASN A 135 -5.56 -13.99 -18.07
C ASN A 135 -6.69 -13.26 -18.86
N PRO A 136 -6.34 -12.50 -19.91
CA PRO A 136 -7.33 -11.77 -20.72
C PRO A 136 -8.34 -12.68 -21.41
N GLU A 137 -8.00 -13.94 -21.66
CA GLU A 137 -8.86 -14.92 -22.31
C GLU A 137 -9.88 -15.59 -21.37
N THR A 138 -9.77 -15.34 -20.05
CA THR A 138 -10.71 -15.92 -19.10
C THR A 138 -12.11 -15.34 -19.29
N LEU A 139 -13.07 -16.24 -19.52
CA LEU A 139 -14.47 -15.87 -19.75
C LEU A 139 -15.28 -15.94 -18.44
N VAL A 140 -16.04 -14.88 -18.17
CA VAL A 140 -17.03 -14.83 -17.10
C VAL A 140 -18.39 -14.60 -17.75
N GLY A 141 -19.31 -15.57 -17.59
CA GLY A 141 -20.60 -15.52 -18.28
C GLY A 141 -20.53 -15.56 -19.82
N GLY A 142 -19.40 -16.01 -20.39
CA GLY A 142 -19.17 -16.05 -21.84
C GLY A 142 -18.47 -14.81 -22.42
N GLU A 143 -18.12 -13.83 -21.60
CA GLU A 143 -17.46 -12.58 -22.02
C GLU A 143 -16.05 -12.47 -21.43
N ALA A 144 -15.09 -11.94 -22.19
CA ALA A 144 -13.71 -11.68 -21.77
C ALA A 144 -13.66 -10.38 -20.96
N VAL A 145 -14.15 -10.40 -19.72
CA VAL A 145 -14.35 -9.22 -18.88
C VAL A 145 -13.07 -8.61 -18.34
N TYR A 146 -11.97 -9.36 -18.32
CA TYR A 146 -10.71 -8.90 -17.70
C TYR A 146 -9.78 -8.16 -18.66
N ALA A 147 -9.86 -8.43 -19.97
CA ALA A 147 -8.99 -7.84 -20.99
C ALA A 147 -8.90 -6.30 -20.91
N PRO A 148 -10.01 -5.53 -20.81
CA PRO A 148 -9.94 -4.07 -20.77
C PRO A 148 -9.19 -3.52 -19.55
N PHE A 149 -9.20 -4.24 -18.44
CA PHE A 149 -8.49 -3.83 -17.21
C PHE A 149 -7.00 -4.14 -17.28
N LEU A 150 -6.62 -5.25 -17.91
CA LEU A 150 -5.24 -5.64 -18.15
C LEU A 150 -4.57 -4.70 -19.15
N ASP A 151 -5.23 -4.39 -20.26
CA ASP A 151 -4.74 -3.50 -21.32
C ASP A 151 -4.50 -2.07 -20.80
N ASN A 152 -5.33 -1.59 -19.88
CA ASN A 152 -5.22 -0.26 -19.30
C ASN A 152 -4.47 -0.24 -17.96
N ALA A 153 -3.87 -1.34 -17.53
CA ALA A 153 -3.20 -1.48 -16.22
C ALA A 153 -4.09 -1.06 -15.03
N ASN A 154 -5.39 -1.24 -15.13
CA ASN A 154 -6.37 -0.87 -14.10
C ASN A 154 -6.52 -1.99 -13.07
N GLY A 155 -5.58 -2.08 -12.12
CA GLY A 155 -5.57 -3.11 -11.08
C GLY A 155 -6.78 -3.06 -10.15
N ALA A 156 -7.30 -1.87 -9.82
CA ALA A 156 -8.49 -1.74 -8.97
C ALA A 156 -9.74 -2.27 -9.66
N GLY A 157 -9.93 -1.95 -10.96
CA GLY A 157 -11.02 -2.48 -11.78
C GLY A 157 -10.92 -3.99 -11.94
N LEU A 158 -9.72 -4.50 -12.23
CA LEU A 158 -9.45 -5.94 -12.33
C LEU A 158 -9.83 -6.68 -11.05
N THR A 159 -9.35 -6.19 -9.90
CA THR A 159 -9.65 -6.77 -8.59
C THR A 159 -11.16 -6.72 -8.32
N SER A 160 -11.81 -5.60 -8.61
CA SER A 160 -13.26 -5.45 -8.43
C SER A 160 -14.05 -6.47 -9.24
N THR A 161 -13.66 -6.68 -10.50
CA THR A 161 -14.32 -7.65 -11.40
C THR A 161 -14.03 -9.08 -10.94
N ALA A 162 -12.82 -9.37 -10.46
CA ALA A 162 -12.47 -10.67 -9.90
C ALA A 162 -13.35 -11.04 -8.68
N PHE A 163 -13.54 -10.12 -7.75
CA PHE A 163 -14.47 -10.33 -6.64
C PHE A 163 -15.92 -10.41 -7.10
N GLY A 164 -16.32 -9.59 -8.08
CA GLY A 164 -17.67 -9.55 -8.64
C GLY A 164 -18.07 -10.83 -9.34
N SER A 165 -17.12 -11.60 -9.88
CA SER A 165 -17.39 -12.91 -10.47
C SER A 165 -17.84 -13.97 -9.44
N VAL A 166 -17.53 -13.75 -8.16
CA VAL A 166 -17.89 -14.64 -7.04
C VAL A 166 -19.01 -14.05 -6.20
N ILE A 167 -18.93 -12.75 -5.90
CA ILE A 167 -19.88 -12.00 -5.06
C ILE A 167 -20.41 -10.83 -5.88
N SER A 168 -21.53 -11.02 -6.55
CA SER A 168 -22.07 -10.08 -7.58
C SER A 168 -22.28 -8.63 -7.10
N TRP A 169 -22.58 -8.42 -5.82
CA TRP A 169 -22.80 -7.10 -5.23
C TRP A 169 -21.51 -6.46 -4.64
N PHE A 170 -20.46 -7.23 -4.45
CA PHE A 170 -19.24 -6.77 -3.79
C PHE A 170 -18.47 -5.66 -4.54
N PRO A 171 -18.49 -5.55 -5.86
CA PRO A 171 -17.90 -4.41 -6.57
C PRO A 171 -18.32 -3.04 -6.06
N TYR A 172 -19.56 -2.88 -5.61
CA TYR A 172 -20.04 -1.63 -5.01
C TYR A 172 -19.36 -1.34 -3.67
N VAL A 173 -19.23 -2.36 -2.83
CA VAL A 173 -18.53 -2.24 -1.52
C VAL A 173 -17.04 -2.00 -1.75
N LEU A 174 -16.44 -2.71 -2.69
CA LEU A 174 -15.03 -2.54 -3.01
C LEU A 174 -14.74 -1.13 -3.58
N SER A 175 -15.65 -0.57 -4.38
CA SER A 175 -15.51 0.81 -4.86
C SER A 175 -15.48 1.83 -3.72
N ILE A 176 -16.31 1.64 -2.70
CA ILE A 176 -16.29 2.48 -1.49
C ILE A 176 -14.98 2.24 -0.72
N ALA A 177 -14.55 1.00 -0.55
CA ALA A 177 -13.29 0.67 0.12
C ALA A 177 -12.09 1.30 -0.59
N VAL A 178 -12.01 1.21 -1.92
CA VAL A 178 -10.93 1.84 -2.72
C VAL A 178 -10.94 3.37 -2.56
N MET A 179 -12.10 4.01 -2.53
CA MET A 179 -12.18 5.44 -2.23
C MET A 179 -11.66 5.78 -0.83
N LEU A 180 -11.96 4.96 0.16
CA LEU A 180 -11.46 5.16 1.53
C LEU A 180 -9.96 4.89 1.63
N PHE A 181 -9.43 3.88 0.91
CA PHE A 181 -7.99 3.64 0.78
C PHE A 181 -7.27 4.84 0.16
N ALA A 182 -7.77 5.35 -0.97
CA ALA A 182 -7.20 6.53 -1.61
C ALA A 182 -7.24 7.76 -0.69
N PHE A 183 -8.34 7.95 0.02
CA PHE A 183 -8.49 9.03 0.98
C PHE A 183 -7.49 8.93 2.13
N SER A 184 -7.36 7.76 2.76
CA SER A 184 -6.41 7.53 3.86
C SER A 184 -4.97 7.74 3.42
N THR A 185 -4.61 7.26 2.23
CA THR A 185 -3.29 7.46 1.65
C THR A 185 -3.00 8.95 1.41
N MET A 186 -3.94 9.68 0.80
CA MET A 186 -3.74 11.12 0.56
C MET A 186 -3.53 11.92 1.86
N ILE A 187 -4.30 11.65 2.92
CA ILE A 187 -4.13 12.37 4.18
C ILE A 187 -2.81 12.03 4.86
N SER A 188 -2.36 10.78 4.81
CA SER A 188 -1.08 10.34 5.37
C SER A 188 0.11 10.94 4.61
N TRP A 189 0.11 10.83 3.29
CA TRP A 189 1.16 11.40 2.44
C TRP A 189 1.24 12.92 2.49
N SER A 190 0.11 13.61 2.72
CA SER A 190 0.13 15.06 2.97
C SER A 190 0.96 15.42 4.20
N TYR A 191 0.88 14.61 5.26
CA TYR A 191 1.68 14.80 6.46
C TYR A 191 3.17 14.54 6.21
N TYR A 192 3.51 13.47 5.50
CA TYR A 192 4.91 13.16 5.20
C TYR A 192 5.59 14.29 4.43
N GLY A 193 4.94 14.76 3.37
CA GLY A 193 5.46 15.86 2.59
C GLY A 193 5.48 17.19 3.36
N GLU A 194 4.49 17.45 4.24
CA GLU A 194 4.50 18.63 5.12
C GLU A 194 5.70 18.61 6.07
N ARG A 195 6.07 17.45 6.62
CA ARG A 195 7.26 17.34 7.48
C ARG A 195 8.56 17.61 6.71
N CYS A 196 8.67 17.07 5.50
CA CYS A 196 9.81 17.37 4.63
C CYS A 196 9.86 18.87 4.25
N TRP A 197 8.72 19.45 3.91
CA TRP A 197 8.60 20.86 3.58
C TRP A 197 9.00 21.76 4.75
N ALA A 198 8.48 21.45 5.94
CA ALA A 198 8.80 22.21 7.16
C ALA A 198 10.28 22.12 7.52
N TYR A 199 10.91 20.98 7.28
CA TYR A 199 12.35 20.81 7.45
C TYR A 199 13.18 21.73 6.53
N LEU A 200 12.75 21.91 5.28
CA LEU A 200 13.47 22.70 4.28
C LEU A 200 13.15 24.20 4.37
N PHE A 201 11.90 24.57 4.65
CA PHE A 201 11.39 25.93 4.51
C PHE A 201 10.83 26.52 5.82
N GLY A 202 10.89 25.76 6.91
CA GLY A 202 10.37 26.15 8.21
C GLY A 202 8.87 25.91 8.38
N ASP A 203 8.44 25.75 9.63
CA ASP A 203 7.04 25.44 10.00
C ASP A 203 6.03 26.53 9.58
N GLY A 204 6.46 27.79 9.51
CA GLY A 204 5.61 28.91 9.13
C GLY A 204 5.05 28.82 7.70
N SER A 205 5.69 28.01 6.83
CA SER A 205 5.26 27.82 5.44
C SER A 205 4.36 26.60 5.22
N SER A 206 4.02 25.83 6.25
CA SER A 206 3.21 24.60 6.15
C SER A 206 1.85 24.82 5.49
N MET A 207 1.21 25.98 5.71
CA MET A 207 -0.07 26.30 5.06
C MET A 207 0.07 26.41 3.54
N LEU A 208 1.17 26.98 3.05
CA LEU A 208 1.46 27.03 1.61
C LEU A 208 1.58 25.62 1.03
N TYR A 209 2.31 24.73 1.71
CA TYR A 209 2.40 23.33 1.31
C TYR A 209 1.02 22.66 1.20
N ARG A 210 0.16 22.81 2.22
CA ARG A 210 -1.18 22.22 2.22
C ARG A 210 -2.04 22.70 1.05
N ILE A 211 -1.97 23.99 0.71
CA ILE A 211 -2.68 24.56 -0.44
C ILE A 211 -2.15 23.96 -1.75
N LEU A 212 -0.81 23.88 -1.91
CA LEU A 212 -0.19 23.26 -3.09
C LEU A 212 -0.55 21.78 -3.20
N PHE A 213 -0.55 21.04 -2.10
CA PHE A 213 -0.97 19.64 -2.06
C PHE A 213 -2.41 19.46 -2.54
N LEU A 214 -3.35 20.28 -2.03
CA LEU A 214 -4.75 20.24 -2.44
C LEU A 214 -4.94 20.60 -3.92
N LEU A 215 -4.18 21.57 -4.42
CA LEU A 215 -4.19 21.91 -5.84
C LEU A 215 -3.72 20.73 -6.70
N MET A 216 -2.61 20.08 -6.31
CA MET A 216 -2.09 18.91 -7.05
C MET A 216 -3.04 17.70 -6.93
N ALA A 217 -3.67 17.47 -5.78
CA ALA A 217 -4.69 16.43 -5.62
C ALA A 217 -5.91 16.67 -6.51
N PHE A 218 -6.33 17.93 -6.66
CA PHE A 218 -7.40 18.30 -7.59
C PHE A 218 -6.99 18.09 -9.04
N LEU A 219 -5.83 18.57 -9.45
CA LEU A 219 -5.33 18.39 -10.81
C LEU A 219 -5.13 16.91 -11.15
N GLY A 220 -4.59 16.11 -10.23
CA GLY A 220 -4.40 14.68 -10.40
C GLY A 220 -5.71 13.89 -10.56
N SER A 221 -6.84 14.42 -10.06
CA SER A 221 -8.16 13.80 -10.28
C SER A 221 -8.72 14.06 -11.68
N ILE A 222 -8.17 15.01 -12.42
CA ILE A 222 -8.62 15.40 -13.77
C ILE A 222 -7.70 14.84 -14.84
N ILE A 223 -6.41 14.75 -14.54
CA ILE A 223 -5.38 14.34 -15.50
C ILE A 223 -5.14 12.83 -15.36
N THR A 224 -5.51 12.08 -16.38
CA THR A 224 -5.15 10.67 -16.52
C THR A 224 -3.92 10.56 -17.41
N SER A 225 -2.75 10.35 -16.81
CA SER A 225 -1.51 10.14 -17.56
C SER A 225 -0.67 9.06 -16.89
N GLN A 226 -0.30 8.04 -17.63
CA GLN A 226 0.63 6.99 -17.18
C GLN A 226 1.97 7.61 -16.75
N ASN A 227 2.42 8.66 -17.43
CA ASN A 227 3.67 9.36 -17.10
C ASN A 227 3.67 9.96 -15.69
N ILE A 228 2.51 10.35 -15.15
CA ILE A 228 2.41 10.87 -13.77
C ILE A 228 2.62 9.74 -12.78
N LEU A 229 2.07 8.56 -13.05
CA LEU A 229 2.27 7.37 -12.22
C LEU A 229 3.74 6.94 -12.24
N ASP A 230 4.36 6.90 -13.42
CA ASP A 230 5.78 6.54 -13.57
C ASP A 230 6.70 7.55 -12.88
N PHE A 231 6.35 8.85 -12.93
CA PHE A 231 7.06 9.88 -12.19
C PHE A 231 6.91 9.71 -10.67
N GLY A 232 5.71 9.40 -10.20
CA GLY A 232 5.45 9.08 -8.79
C GLY A 232 6.28 7.88 -8.33
N ASP A 233 6.28 6.81 -9.12
CA ASP A 233 7.10 5.62 -8.89
C ASP A 233 8.59 5.97 -8.77
N LEU A 234 9.12 6.80 -9.68
CA LEU A 234 10.51 7.25 -9.66
C LEU A 234 10.83 8.02 -8.37
N MET A 235 9.94 8.92 -7.95
CA MET A 235 10.15 9.73 -6.75
C MET A 235 10.16 8.88 -5.48
N ILE A 236 9.22 7.94 -5.35
CA ILE A 236 9.13 7.05 -4.18
C ILE A 236 10.35 6.12 -4.11
N LEU A 237 10.70 5.48 -5.21
CA LEU A 237 11.90 4.62 -5.25
C LEU A 237 13.18 5.41 -5.05
N GLY A 238 13.22 6.68 -5.53
CA GLY A 238 14.33 7.61 -5.30
C GLY A 238 14.55 7.93 -3.82
N MET A 239 13.49 7.98 -3.00
CA MET A 239 13.61 8.20 -1.56
C MET A 239 14.23 6.99 -0.83
N ALA A 240 14.03 5.78 -1.35
CA ALA A 240 14.55 4.56 -0.72
C ALA A 240 16.09 4.56 -0.65
N PHE A 241 16.76 5.11 -1.66
CA PHE A 241 18.23 5.09 -1.71
C PHE A 241 18.87 5.83 -0.51
N PRO A 242 18.61 7.12 -0.25
CA PRO A 242 19.17 7.81 0.90
C PRO A 242 18.67 7.22 2.24
N ASN A 243 17.42 6.72 2.29
CA ASN A 243 16.89 6.10 3.50
C ASN A 243 17.65 4.83 3.87
N VAL A 244 17.87 3.92 2.92
CA VAL A 244 18.61 2.67 3.15
C VAL A 244 20.04 2.95 3.58
N LEU A 245 20.71 3.94 2.97
CA LEU A 245 22.03 4.37 3.45
C LEU A 245 21.99 4.87 4.89
N GLY A 246 20.99 5.70 5.24
CA GLY A 246 20.78 6.17 6.60
C GLY A 246 20.58 5.02 7.60
N LEU A 247 19.81 3.99 7.24
CA LEU A 247 19.60 2.83 8.07
C LEU A 247 20.90 2.07 8.38
N TYR A 248 21.81 1.92 7.41
CA TYR A 248 23.13 1.32 7.66
C TYR A 248 23.93 2.11 8.70
N PHE A 249 23.98 3.43 8.59
CA PHE A 249 24.70 4.27 9.56
C PHE A 249 24.06 4.24 10.95
N LEU A 250 22.75 4.18 11.04
CA LEU A 250 22.01 4.20 12.31
C LEU A 250 21.89 2.82 12.96
N SER A 251 22.16 1.75 12.25
CA SER A 251 21.96 0.36 12.71
C SER A 251 22.63 0.04 14.05
N GLY A 252 23.82 0.58 14.30
CA GLY A 252 24.55 0.42 15.55
C GLY A 252 23.86 1.07 16.75
N GLY A 253 23.23 2.23 16.55
CA GLY A 253 22.41 2.92 17.57
C GLY A 253 21.16 2.13 17.90
N VAL A 254 20.41 1.74 16.87
CA VAL A 254 19.18 0.94 17.00
C VAL A 254 19.45 -0.37 17.77
N LYS A 255 20.57 -1.05 17.47
CA LYS A 255 20.94 -2.27 18.21
C LYS A 255 21.15 -2.02 19.69
N LYS A 256 21.81 -0.91 20.07
CA LYS A 256 22.01 -0.56 21.49
C LYS A 256 20.69 -0.29 22.20
N ASP A 257 19.80 0.48 21.55
CA ASP A 257 18.48 0.81 22.10
C ASP A 257 17.61 -0.44 22.26
N LEU A 258 17.67 -1.36 21.29
CA LEU A 258 16.97 -2.65 21.36
C LEU A 258 17.45 -3.49 22.55
N VAL A 259 18.76 -3.62 22.73
CA VAL A 259 19.32 -4.38 23.87
C VAL A 259 18.89 -3.75 25.18
N SER A 260 19.00 -2.43 25.31
CA SER A 260 18.57 -1.70 26.51
C SER A 260 17.09 -1.91 26.83
N TYR A 261 16.23 -1.86 25.81
CA TYR A 261 14.80 -2.10 25.95
C TYR A 261 14.51 -3.54 26.40
N MET A 262 15.13 -4.53 25.74
CA MET A 262 14.96 -5.95 26.11
C MET A 262 15.43 -6.26 27.52
N ASP A 263 16.50 -5.60 27.98
CA ASP A 263 16.99 -5.76 29.35
C ASP A 263 16.07 -5.07 30.39
N SER A 264 15.39 -4.00 30.00
CA SER A 264 14.38 -3.37 30.84
C SER A 264 13.16 -4.28 31.06
N LEU A 265 12.74 -5.02 30.02
CA LEU A 265 11.62 -5.98 30.11
C LEU A 265 11.93 -7.20 30.98
N LYS A 266 13.22 -7.57 31.16
CA LYS A 266 13.62 -8.68 32.03
C LYS A 266 13.65 -8.29 33.52
N LYS A 267 13.70 -7.01 33.81
CA LYS A 267 13.84 -6.48 35.18
C LYS A 267 12.49 -6.05 35.79
N GLY A 268 11.43 -5.94 35.00
CA GLY A 268 10.05 -5.66 35.41
C GLY A 268 9.23 -6.93 35.38
#